data_a3f3eafaa2421f122e80eaeb4bb5f02b
#
_entry.id   a3f3eafaa2421f122e80eaeb4bb5f02b
#
_cell.length_a   1.000
_cell.length_b   1.000
_cell.length_c   1.000
_cell.angle_alpha   90.00
_cell.angle_beta   90.00
_cell.angle_gamma   90.00
#
_symmetry.space_group_name_H-M   'P 1'
#
loop_
_entity.id
_entity.type
_entity.pdbx_description
1 polymer ?
#
loop_
_entity_poly.entity_id
_entity_poly.type
_entity_poly.pdbx_seq_one_letter_code
_entity_poly.pdbx_strand_id
1 'polypeptide(L)'
;MLQGHRDKKVLVRQNKEEEPMEIDEISECVICMDNVQNKKTLEKCSHEFCKDCIDSHFKYKPQCPICFTAYGIVRGTQPDGYMEIKRDKRQKVPGFTEVGFIRVYYSFSDGTQGPEHPNPGQRYHGTSRTGYLPDNEKGRIVARLLRVAFDRKLVFTVGRSRTTGMDNCVTWNDIHHKTSISGGPENFGYPDPTFLDRVLEELAAKGVTQEDLCQVSEDIIK
;
A
#
# COMPACT_ATOMS: atom_id res chain seq x y z
N MET A 1 -52.08 -73.29 39.57
CA MET A 1 -50.84 -72.55 39.67
C MET A 1 -50.67 -71.88 38.33
N LEU A 2 -51.03 -70.63 38.23
CA LEU A 2 -50.87 -69.81 37.00
C LEU A 2 -50.10 -68.53 37.38
N GLN A 3 -48.84 -68.40 36.92
CA GLN A 3 -48.05 -67.24 37.12
C GLN A 3 -48.34 -66.21 36.01
N GLY A 4 -48.80 -65.02 36.41
CA GLY A 4 -49.02 -63.90 35.51
C GLY A 4 -47.77 -63.16 35.17
N HIS A 5 -47.49 -63.04 33.91
CA HIS A 5 -46.47 -62.15 33.39
C HIS A 5 -47.06 -60.72 33.28
N ARG A 6 -46.35 -59.75 33.90
CA ARG A 6 -46.60 -58.31 33.73
C ARG A 6 -45.71 -57.79 32.70
N ASP A 7 -46.29 -57.39 31.58
CA ASP A 7 -45.56 -56.61 30.54
C ASP A 7 -45.23 -55.22 31.04
N LYS A 8 -43.96 -54.88 31.14
CA LYS A 8 -43.46 -53.50 31.36
C LYS A 8 -43.45 -52.79 30.04
N LYS A 9 -44.37 -51.82 29.82
CA LYS A 9 -44.20 -50.84 28.73
C LYS A 9 -42.98 -49.93 29.01
N VAL A 10 -41.98 -50.04 28.12
CA VAL A 10 -40.84 -49.11 28.06
C VAL A 10 -41.29 -47.89 27.29
N LEU A 11 -41.39 -46.74 27.98
CA LEU A 11 -41.60 -45.44 27.37
C LEU A 11 -40.24 -44.98 26.76
N VAL A 12 -40.16 -45.04 25.43
CA VAL A 12 -39.04 -44.42 24.69
C VAL A 12 -39.27 -42.90 24.75
N ARG A 13 -38.44 -42.20 25.51
CA ARG A 13 -38.33 -40.77 25.45
C ARG A 13 -37.64 -40.41 24.11
N GLN A 14 -38.38 -39.75 23.23
CA GLN A 14 -37.80 -39.09 22.04
C GLN A 14 -36.94 -37.92 22.53
N ASN A 15 -35.63 -38.03 22.40
CA ASN A 15 -34.73 -36.88 22.52
C ASN A 15 -35.02 -35.98 21.33
N LYS A 16 -35.48 -34.75 21.60
CA LYS A 16 -35.43 -33.66 20.65
C LYS A 16 -33.95 -33.39 20.39
N GLU A 17 -33.49 -33.57 19.14
CA GLU A 17 -32.27 -33.06 18.66
C GLU A 17 -32.31 -31.52 18.75
N GLU A 18 -31.58 -30.95 19.70
CA GLU A 18 -31.31 -29.52 19.74
C GLU A 18 -30.37 -29.23 18.54
N GLU A 19 -30.87 -28.46 17.56
CA GLU A 19 -30.07 -27.92 16.51
C GLU A 19 -28.92 -27.09 17.15
N PRO A 20 -27.66 -27.19 16.65
CA PRO A 20 -26.57 -26.38 17.18
C PRO A 20 -26.93 -24.93 16.96
N MET A 21 -27.04 -24.13 18.03
CA MET A 21 -27.07 -22.68 17.93
C MET A 21 -25.80 -22.22 17.22
N GLU A 22 -25.95 -21.67 16.02
CA GLU A 22 -24.90 -20.91 15.40
C GLU A 22 -24.57 -19.75 16.35
N ILE A 23 -23.39 -19.83 16.97
CA ILE A 23 -22.81 -18.71 17.69
C ILE A 23 -22.35 -17.75 16.60
N ASP A 24 -23.19 -16.74 16.30
CA ASP A 24 -22.73 -15.60 15.49
C ASP A 24 -21.47 -15.06 16.14
N GLU A 25 -20.30 -15.28 15.51
CA GLU A 25 -19.06 -14.66 15.94
C GLU A 25 -19.26 -13.14 15.87
N ILE A 26 -19.41 -12.53 17.03
CA ILE A 26 -19.57 -11.08 17.16
C ILE A 26 -18.25 -10.46 16.71
N SER A 27 -18.18 -10.04 15.45
CA SER A 27 -17.03 -9.34 14.92
C SER A 27 -17.02 -7.88 15.40
N GLU A 28 -15.89 -7.42 15.93
CA GLU A 28 -15.68 -6.03 16.35
C GLU A 28 -15.25 -5.17 15.18
N CYS A 29 -15.85 -3.99 15.04
CA CYS A 29 -15.46 -3.01 14.02
C CYS A 29 -14.25 -2.20 14.50
N VAL A 30 -13.08 -2.37 13.87
CA VAL A 30 -11.84 -1.66 14.23
C VAL A 30 -11.90 -0.13 14.06
N ILE A 31 -12.97 0.41 13.47
CA ILE A 31 -13.16 1.85 13.30
C ILE A 31 -13.83 2.49 14.50
N CYS A 32 -14.96 1.91 15.00
CA CYS A 32 -15.68 2.43 16.16
C CYS A 32 -15.37 1.66 17.45
N MET A 33 -14.67 0.52 17.37
CA MET A 33 -14.36 -0.38 18.51
C MET A 33 -15.60 -0.99 19.18
N ASP A 34 -16.71 -1.05 18.45
CA ASP A 34 -17.97 -1.67 18.88
C ASP A 34 -18.29 -2.88 17.99
N ASN A 35 -19.26 -3.69 18.39
CA ASN A 35 -19.77 -4.79 17.59
C ASN A 35 -20.23 -4.28 16.22
N VAL A 36 -19.91 -5.04 15.15
CA VAL A 36 -20.29 -4.68 13.78
C VAL A 36 -21.81 -4.59 13.65
N GLN A 37 -22.30 -3.40 13.31
CA GLN A 37 -23.70 -3.13 13.02
C GLN A 37 -23.90 -2.85 11.53
N ASN A 38 -25.00 -3.34 10.96
CA ASN A 38 -25.28 -3.16 9.53
C ASN A 38 -24.04 -3.52 8.68
N LYS A 39 -23.61 -4.77 8.79
CA LYS A 39 -22.36 -5.31 8.28
C LYS A 39 -22.13 -5.01 6.80
N LYS A 40 -20.95 -4.49 6.47
CA LYS A 40 -20.42 -4.36 5.11
C LYS A 40 -19.10 -5.12 5.00
N THR A 41 -19.10 -6.15 4.16
CA THR A 41 -17.93 -6.94 3.80
C THR A 41 -17.28 -6.32 2.55
N LEU A 42 -15.97 -6.11 2.58
CA LEU A 42 -15.20 -5.53 1.47
C LEU A 42 -14.84 -6.62 0.43
N GLU A 43 -15.26 -6.44 -0.82
CA GLU A 43 -15.18 -7.47 -1.86
C GLU A 43 -13.75 -7.96 -2.17
N LYS A 44 -12.74 -7.07 -2.13
CA LYS A 44 -11.35 -7.42 -2.50
C LYS A 44 -10.57 -8.12 -1.38
N CYS A 45 -10.98 -7.98 -0.12
CA CYS A 45 -10.18 -8.46 1.03
C CYS A 45 -11.03 -9.14 2.12
N SER A 46 -12.33 -9.24 1.94
CA SER A 46 -13.27 -9.91 2.84
C SER A 46 -13.28 -9.39 4.28
N HIS A 47 -12.67 -8.23 4.58
CA HIS A 47 -12.76 -7.61 5.89
C HIS A 47 -14.11 -6.94 6.11
N GLU A 48 -14.58 -6.98 7.35
CA GLU A 48 -15.93 -6.58 7.76
C GLU A 48 -15.91 -5.35 8.67
N PHE A 49 -16.89 -4.46 8.49
CA PHE A 49 -17.03 -3.22 9.25
C PHE A 49 -18.52 -2.84 9.37
N CYS A 50 -18.83 -1.94 10.29
CA CYS A 50 -20.09 -1.21 10.19
C CYS A 50 -20.13 -0.45 8.86
N LYS A 51 -21.27 -0.53 8.16
CA LYS A 51 -21.43 0.12 6.85
C LYS A 51 -21.11 1.63 6.91
N ASP A 52 -21.67 2.33 7.91
CA ASP A 52 -21.48 3.78 8.03
C ASP A 52 -20.02 4.16 8.40
N CYS A 53 -19.34 3.31 9.18
CA CYS A 53 -17.95 3.50 9.54
C CYS A 53 -17.04 3.43 8.30
N ILE A 54 -17.16 2.36 7.49
CA ILE A 54 -16.30 2.19 6.32
C ILE A 54 -16.67 3.17 5.21
N ASP A 55 -17.95 3.50 5.01
CA ASP A 55 -18.37 4.47 4.02
C ASP A 55 -17.85 5.89 4.37
N SER A 56 -17.83 6.23 5.66
CA SER A 56 -17.22 7.49 6.12
C SER A 56 -15.71 7.48 5.97
N HIS A 57 -15.05 6.39 6.32
CA HIS A 57 -13.60 6.22 6.15
C HIS A 57 -13.19 6.38 4.67
N PHE A 58 -13.94 5.79 3.74
CA PHE A 58 -13.63 5.84 2.31
C PHE A 58 -13.75 7.23 1.68
N LYS A 59 -14.46 8.17 2.30
CA LYS A 59 -14.49 9.58 1.85
C LYS A 59 -13.13 10.27 1.97
N TYR A 60 -12.31 9.83 2.93
CA TYR A 60 -11.00 10.40 3.22
C TYR A 60 -9.86 9.51 2.71
N LYS A 61 -9.99 8.20 2.90
CA LYS A 61 -8.96 7.23 2.56
C LYS A 61 -9.61 5.97 2.00
N PRO A 62 -9.69 5.81 0.66
CA PRO A 62 -10.33 4.67 0.03
C PRO A 62 -9.46 3.40 0.07
N GLN A 63 -9.13 2.96 1.26
CA GLN A 63 -8.35 1.75 1.58
C GLN A 63 -8.99 1.01 2.75
N CYS A 64 -8.88 -0.32 2.74
CA CYS A 64 -9.24 -1.13 3.91
C CYS A 64 -8.37 -0.73 5.12
N PRO A 65 -8.96 -0.39 6.29
CA PRO A 65 -8.20 -0.04 7.49
C PRO A 65 -7.32 -1.16 8.04
N ILE A 66 -7.63 -2.42 7.71
CA ILE A 66 -6.91 -3.60 8.24
C ILE A 66 -5.74 -3.98 7.33
N CYS A 67 -5.98 -4.20 6.03
CA CYS A 67 -4.96 -4.71 5.10
C CYS A 67 -4.49 -3.71 4.05
N PHE A 68 -4.99 -2.48 4.09
CA PHE A 68 -4.65 -1.38 3.19
C PHE A 68 -4.95 -1.62 1.71
N THR A 69 -5.71 -2.66 1.37
CA THR A 69 -6.19 -2.90 -0.01
C THR A 69 -6.96 -1.68 -0.51
N ALA A 70 -6.58 -1.16 -1.68
CA ALA A 70 -7.18 0.05 -2.26
C ALA A 70 -8.56 -0.24 -2.89
N TYR A 71 -9.51 0.63 -2.59
CA TYR A 71 -10.89 0.64 -3.12
C TYR A 71 -11.22 1.89 -3.93
N GLY A 72 -10.20 2.70 -4.18
CA GLY A 72 -10.25 3.93 -4.98
C GLY A 72 -8.87 4.55 -5.13
N ILE A 73 -8.82 5.77 -5.65
CA ILE A 73 -7.55 6.49 -5.82
C ILE A 73 -7.03 6.95 -4.45
N VAL A 74 -5.96 6.32 -4.02
CA VAL A 74 -5.24 6.70 -2.79
C VAL A 74 -4.36 7.91 -3.09
N ARG A 75 -4.39 8.91 -2.19
CA ARG A 75 -3.50 10.07 -2.22
C ARG A 75 -2.71 10.14 -0.92
N GLY A 76 -1.45 10.55 -1.04
CA GLY A 76 -0.55 10.80 0.08
C GLY A 76 -0.46 12.27 0.46
N THR A 77 0.52 12.57 1.33
CA THR A 77 0.76 13.90 1.90
C THR A 77 2.07 14.53 1.42
N GLN A 78 2.59 14.08 0.26
CA GLN A 78 3.81 14.63 -0.33
C GLN A 78 3.61 16.11 -0.66
N PRO A 79 4.54 17.00 -0.30
CA PRO A 79 4.52 18.40 -0.76
C PRO A 79 4.58 18.50 -2.29
N ASP A 80 4.22 19.67 -2.81
CA ASP A 80 4.40 19.94 -4.23
C ASP A 80 5.88 19.93 -4.61
N GLY A 81 6.20 19.28 -5.71
CA GLY A 81 7.56 19.08 -6.16
C GLY A 81 7.65 18.81 -7.66
N TYR A 82 8.86 18.64 -8.13
CA TYR A 82 9.16 18.36 -9.54
C TYR A 82 9.73 16.95 -9.67
N MET A 83 9.33 16.24 -10.73
CA MET A 83 9.85 14.92 -11.11
C MET A 83 10.21 14.90 -12.58
N GLU A 84 11.41 14.42 -12.88
CA GLU A 84 11.90 14.22 -14.25
C GLU A 84 12.38 12.80 -14.44
N ILE A 85 12.07 12.21 -15.59
CA ILE A 85 12.49 10.84 -15.95
C ILE A 85 13.28 10.91 -17.24
N LYS A 86 14.55 10.46 -17.20
CA LYS A 86 15.46 10.48 -18.35
C LYS A 86 16.18 9.15 -18.54
N ARG A 87 16.35 8.74 -19.78
CA ARG A 87 17.20 7.60 -20.17
C ARG A 87 18.66 8.01 -20.28
N ASP A 88 19.55 7.14 -19.80
CA ASP A 88 20.96 7.21 -20.11
C ASP A 88 21.44 5.86 -20.65
N LYS A 89 21.80 5.84 -21.94
CA LYS A 89 22.26 4.63 -22.63
C LYS A 89 23.77 4.41 -22.55
N ARG A 90 24.52 5.41 -22.04
CA ARG A 90 25.98 5.39 -22.03
C ARG A 90 26.55 4.49 -20.93
N GLN A 91 25.84 4.38 -19.82
CA GLN A 91 26.28 3.62 -18.66
C GLN A 91 25.29 2.46 -18.38
N LYS A 92 25.84 1.28 -18.17
CA LYS A 92 25.08 0.06 -17.88
C LYS A 92 24.89 -0.14 -16.38
N VAL A 93 23.84 -0.84 -16.02
CA VAL A 93 23.55 -1.19 -14.63
C VAL A 93 24.07 -2.61 -14.35
N PRO A 94 24.86 -2.83 -13.29
CA PRO A 94 25.31 -4.17 -12.91
C PRO A 94 24.14 -5.15 -12.76
N GLY A 95 24.23 -6.34 -13.35
CA GLY A 95 23.15 -7.31 -13.45
C GLY A 95 22.17 -7.10 -14.61
N PHE A 96 22.30 -5.97 -15.36
CA PHE A 96 21.50 -5.63 -16.55
C PHE A 96 22.43 -5.11 -17.67
N THR A 97 23.39 -5.94 -18.06
CA THR A 97 24.51 -5.53 -18.92
C THR A 97 24.14 -5.13 -20.35
N GLU A 98 22.95 -5.51 -20.80
CA GLU A 98 22.48 -5.24 -22.17
C GLU A 98 21.74 -3.89 -22.30
N VAL A 99 21.41 -3.24 -21.18
CA VAL A 99 20.60 -2.01 -21.18
C VAL A 99 21.25 -0.90 -20.37
N GLY A 100 20.93 0.37 -20.73
CA GLY A 100 21.26 1.53 -19.93
C GLY A 100 20.44 1.64 -18.66
N PHE A 101 20.32 2.85 -18.13
CA PHE A 101 19.46 3.12 -16.98
C PHE A 101 18.47 4.25 -17.27
N ILE A 102 17.40 4.26 -16.48
CA ILE A 102 16.45 5.36 -16.37
C ILE A 102 16.78 6.09 -15.09
N ARG A 103 17.05 7.38 -15.18
CA ARG A 103 17.21 8.28 -14.05
C ARG A 103 15.89 8.93 -13.72
N VAL A 104 15.46 8.79 -12.47
CA VAL A 104 14.28 9.45 -11.92
C VAL A 104 14.75 10.50 -10.93
N TYR A 105 14.64 11.77 -11.29
CA TYR A 105 15.05 12.91 -10.48
C TYR A 105 13.83 13.55 -9.82
N TYR A 106 13.95 13.86 -8.54
CA TYR A 106 12.96 14.54 -7.74
C TYR A 106 13.55 15.79 -7.11
N SER A 107 12.75 16.85 -7.01
CA SER A 107 13.16 18.10 -6.35
C SER A 107 11.96 18.73 -5.63
N PHE A 108 12.21 19.15 -4.40
CA PHE A 108 11.26 19.83 -3.53
C PHE A 108 11.93 21.07 -2.94
N SER A 109 11.23 22.20 -3.00
CA SER A 109 11.64 23.42 -2.31
C SER A 109 11.26 23.37 -0.83
N ASP A 110 11.89 24.21 -0.02
CA ASP A 110 11.43 24.50 1.34
C ASP A 110 10.01 25.05 1.31
N GLY A 111 9.25 24.77 2.36
CA GLY A 111 7.88 25.26 2.45
C GLY A 111 7.32 25.25 3.87
N THR A 112 6.00 25.41 3.97
CA THR A 112 5.26 25.36 5.22
C THR A 112 4.31 24.17 5.18
N GLN A 113 4.23 23.43 6.28
CA GLN A 113 3.37 22.27 6.43
C GLN A 113 1.90 22.65 6.44
N GLY A 114 1.12 21.97 5.59
CA GLY A 114 -0.33 22.06 5.56
C GLY A 114 -0.98 21.21 6.66
N PRO A 115 -2.32 21.22 6.75
CA PRO A 115 -3.07 20.45 7.75
C PRO A 115 -2.90 18.94 7.64
N GLU A 116 -2.50 18.44 6.45
CA GLU A 116 -2.23 17.02 6.16
C GLU A 116 -0.86 16.53 6.66
N HIS A 117 0.02 17.43 7.06
CA HIS A 117 1.38 17.13 7.51
C HIS A 117 1.47 16.98 9.04
N PRO A 118 2.55 16.35 9.56
CA PRO A 118 2.69 16.08 10.99
C PRO A 118 2.68 17.32 11.90
N ASN A 119 3.21 18.46 11.43
CA ASN A 119 3.36 19.69 12.20
C ASN A 119 2.83 20.90 11.42
N PRO A 120 1.49 21.04 11.26
CA PRO A 120 0.90 22.13 10.48
C PRO A 120 1.38 23.51 10.92
N GLY A 121 1.68 24.37 9.94
CA GLY A 121 2.19 25.72 10.16
C GLY A 121 3.70 25.81 10.39
N GLN A 122 4.41 24.71 10.68
CA GLN A 122 5.87 24.70 10.76
C GLN A 122 6.52 24.64 9.38
N ARG A 123 7.72 25.18 9.25
CA ARG A 123 8.51 25.05 8.03
C ARG A 123 9.00 23.62 7.87
N TYR A 124 9.14 23.19 6.60
CA TYR A 124 9.86 21.97 6.26
C TYR A 124 11.01 22.28 5.30
N HIS A 125 12.04 21.43 5.36
CA HIS A 125 13.19 21.48 4.46
C HIS A 125 12.92 20.62 3.22
N GLY A 126 13.09 21.24 2.06
CA GLY A 126 13.04 20.56 0.78
C GLY A 126 14.21 19.60 0.59
N THR A 127 14.21 18.91 -0.53
CA THR A 127 15.27 17.95 -0.86
C THR A 127 15.33 17.71 -2.37
N SER A 128 16.50 17.26 -2.84
CA SER A 128 16.60 16.65 -4.16
C SER A 128 17.08 15.21 -4.02
N ARG A 129 16.50 14.31 -4.81
CA ARG A 129 16.81 12.89 -4.80
C ARG A 129 16.86 12.35 -6.22
N THR A 130 17.68 11.32 -6.42
CA THR A 130 17.76 10.60 -7.69
C THR A 130 17.62 9.11 -7.44
N GLY A 131 16.73 8.48 -8.19
CA GLY A 131 16.59 7.03 -8.28
C GLY A 131 17.07 6.52 -9.64
N TYR A 132 17.50 5.25 -9.70
CA TYR A 132 17.95 4.59 -10.90
C TYR A 132 17.19 3.29 -11.13
N LEU A 133 16.78 3.05 -12.38
CA LEU A 133 16.11 1.83 -12.83
C LEU A 133 16.83 1.30 -14.07
N PRO A 134 16.91 -0.01 -14.31
CA PRO A 134 17.42 -0.54 -15.59
C PRO A 134 16.46 -0.15 -16.73
N ASP A 135 16.99 0.23 -17.90
CA ASP A 135 16.16 0.60 -19.07
C ASP A 135 15.69 -0.66 -19.83
N ASN A 136 15.07 -1.58 -19.13
CA ASN A 136 14.35 -2.73 -19.68
C ASN A 136 12.83 -2.51 -19.60
N GLU A 137 12.03 -3.43 -20.10
CA GLU A 137 10.56 -3.34 -20.10
C GLU A 137 10.00 -3.13 -18.68
N LYS A 138 10.41 -3.96 -17.72
CA LYS A 138 9.95 -3.87 -16.32
C LYS A 138 10.38 -2.55 -15.66
N GLY A 139 11.60 -2.08 -15.91
CA GLY A 139 12.10 -0.78 -15.41
C GLY A 139 11.32 0.40 -15.97
N ARG A 140 10.90 0.35 -17.25
CA ARG A 140 10.03 1.38 -17.86
C ARG A 140 8.62 1.38 -17.27
N ILE A 141 8.05 0.19 -17.00
CA ILE A 141 6.77 0.06 -16.29
C ILE A 141 6.87 0.72 -14.91
N VAL A 142 7.90 0.35 -14.12
CA VAL A 142 8.13 0.94 -12.78
C VAL A 142 8.30 2.45 -12.86
N ALA A 143 9.06 2.98 -13.83
CA ALA A 143 9.25 4.43 -14.00
C ALA A 143 7.91 5.18 -14.22
N ARG A 144 7.03 4.62 -15.05
CA ARG A 144 5.69 5.19 -15.32
C ARG A 144 4.79 5.12 -14.09
N LEU A 145 4.80 4.00 -13.37
CA LEU A 145 4.02 3.85 -12.13
C LEU A 145 4.54 4.75 -11.01
N LEU A 146 5.86 4.99 -10.92
CA LEU A 146 6.43 6.00 -10.03
C LEU A 146 5.95 7.41 -10.37
N ARG A 147 5.72 7.71 -11.66
CA ARG A 147 5.10 8.98 -12.05
C ARG A 147 3.68 9.09 -11.53
N VAL A 148 2.85 8.06 -11.70
CA VAL A 148 1.49 8.01 -11.13
C VAL A 148 1.52 8.19 -9.61
N ALA A 149 2.42 7.46 -8.93
CA ALA A 149 2.58 7.57 -7.48
C ALA A 149 3.00 8.98 -7.04
N PHE A 150 3.90 9.64 -7.79
CA PHE A 150 4.32 11.00 -7.53
C PHE A 150 3.17 12.00 -7.68
N ASP A 151 2.38 11.90 -8.74
CA ASP A 151 1.22 12.75 -8.99
C ASP A 151 0.10 12.54 -7.95
N ARG A 152 0.03 11.32 -7.38
CA ARG A 152 -0.84 11.00 -6.24
C ARG A 152 -0.21 11.32 -4.88
N LYS A 153 0.96 11.96 -4.84
CA LYS A 153 1.67 12.40 -3.61
C LYS A 153 2.05 11.25 -2.68
N LEU A 154 2.43 10.10 -3.22
CA LEU A 154 2.69 8.86 -2.48
C LEU A 154 4.19 8.53 -2.29
N VAL A 155 5.09 9.17 -3.06
CA VAL A 155 6.52 8.80 -3.11
C VAL A 155 7.29 9.39 -1.93
N PHE A 156 6.92 10.59 -1.48
CA PHE A 156 7.56 11.28 -0.36
C PHE A 156 6.55 11.64 0.73
N THR A 157 7.06 12.10 1.85
CA THR A 157 6.29 12.66 2.97
C THR A 157 7.13 13.70 3.69
N VAL A 158 6.52 14.50 4.58
CA VAL A 158 7.25 15.33 5.54
C VAL A 158 7.41 14.55 6.84
N GLY A 159 8.65 14.43 7.32
CA GLY A 159 8.93 13.68 8.53
C GLY A 159 10.37 13.86 9.02
N ARG A 160 10.83 12.92 9.83
CA ARG A 160 12.20 12.89 10.31
C ARG A 160 13.11 12.21 9.29
N SER A 161 14.17 12.89 8.91
CA SER A 161 15.20 12.34 8.02
C SER A 161 15.96 11.20 8.69
N ARG A 162 15.93 10.01 8.10
CA ARG A 162 16.68 8.85 8.62
C ARG A 162 18.19 9.03 8.54
N THR A 163 18.67 9.84 7.59
CA THR A 163 20.11 10.06 7.36
C THR A 163 20.68 11.14 8.28
N THR A 164 19.95 12.24 8.48
CA THR A 164 20.46 13.39 9.25
C THR A 164 19.85 13.49 10.63
N GLY A 165 18.77 12.78 10.92
CA GLY A 165 18.01 12.89 12.17
C GLY A 165 17.18 14.18 12.31
N MET A 166 17.22 15.08 11.31
CA MET A 166 16.46 16.33 11.31
C MET A 166 14.97 16.07 11.15
N ASP A 167 14.16 16.77 11.93
CA ASP A 167 12.71 16.78 11.80
C ASP A 167 12.26 17.74 10.69
N ASN A 168 11.00 17.62 10.27
CA ASN A 168 10.37 18.48 9.26
C ASN A 168 11.15 18.52 7.94
N CYS A 169 11.61 17.37 7.45
CA CYS A 169 12.27 17.23 6.16
C CYS A 169 11.39 16.49 5.17
N VAL A 170 11.47 16.85 3.90
CA VAL A 170 10.94 15.97 2.84
C VAL A 170 11.81 14.74 2.77
N THR A 171 11.21 13.56 2.99
CA THR A 171 11.89 12.26 3.04
C THR A 171 11.12 11.22 2.23
N TRP A 172 11.81 10.10 1.90
CA TRP A 172 11.15 8.97 1.26
C TRP A 172 10.01 8.43 2.11
N ASN A 173 8.92 8.10 1.45
CA ASN A 173 7.86 7.25 2.00
C ASN A 173 8.25 5.78 1.82
N ASP A 174 7.28 4.86 1.77
CA ASP A 174 7.53 3.41 1.80
C ASP A 174 7.81 2.78 0.42
N ILE A 175 8.06 3.57 -0.63
CA ILE A 175 8.44 3.06 -1.95
C ILE A 175 9.96 3.09 -2.08
N HIS A 176 10.58 1.91 -2.19
CA HIS A 176 12.04 1.80 -2.26
C HIS A 176 12.62 2.35 -3.57
N HIS A 177 13.77 2.99 -3.46
CA HIS A 177 14.53 3.51 -4.60
C HIS A 177 15.98 3.07 -4.54
N LYS A 178 16.57 2.77 -5.69
CA LYS A 178 18.02 2.63 -5.84
C LYS A 178 18.61 4.02 -6.07
N THR A 179 19.35 4.52 -5.10
CA THR A 179 19.99 5.85 -5.17
C THR A 179 21.44 5.77 -5.65
N SER A 180 21.95 4.55 -5.87
CA SER A 180 23.24 4.25 -6.49
C SER A 180 23.07 3.32 -7.69
N ILE A 181 23.95 3.43 -8.69
CA ILE A 181 23.97 2.53 -9.85
C ILE A 181 24.65 1.20 -9.50
N SER A 182 25.54 1.19 -8.51
CA SER A 182 26.33 0.02 -8.13
C SER A 182 26.46 -0.12 -6.61
N GLY A 183 27.14 -1.17 -6.14
CA GLY A 183 27.40 -1.40 -4.72
C GLY A 183 26.43 -2.37 -4.05
N GLY A 184 25.49 -2.96 -4.81
CA GLY A 184 24.55 -3.95 -4.30
C GLY A 184 23.44 -3.38 -3.41
N PRO A 185 22.55 -4.26 -2.88
CA PRO A 185 21.40 -3.85 -2.09
C PRO A 185 21.75 -3.03 -0.84
N GLU A 186 22.83 -3.38 -0.16
CA GLU A 186 23.27 -2.73 1.08
C GLU A 186 23.70 -1.26 0.88
N ASN A 187 24.14 -0.92 -0.34
CA ASN A 187 24.51 0.45 -0.73
C ASN A 187 23.44 1.10 -1.61
N PHE A 188 22.20 0.64 -1.53
CA PHE A 188 21.07 1.13 -2.34
C PHE A 188 21.37 1.10 -3.86
N GLY A 189 22.18 0.13 -4.32
CA GLY A 189 22.62 -0.02 -5.69
C GLY A 189 22.32 -1.39 -6.29
N TYR A 190 22.88 -1.63 -7.45
CA TYR A 190 22.79 -2.87 -8.21
C TYR A 190 24.08 -3.70 -8.10
N PRO A 191 24.07 -5.03 -8.36
CA PRO A 191 22.92 -5.83 -8.78
C PRO A 191 21.93 -6.07 -7.62
N ASP A 192 20.64 -6.08 -7.94
CA ASP A 192 19.56 -6.48 -7.04
C ASP A 192 18.42 -7.08 -7.89
N PRO A 193 18.40 -8.39 -8.10
CA PRO A 193 17.48 -9.02 -9.05
C PRO A 193 16.01 -8.94 -8.64
N THR A 194 15.70 -8.78 -7.35
CA THR A 194 14.33 -8.74 -6.81
C THR A 194 13.80 -7.32 -6.64
N PHE A 195 14.62 -6.29 -6.89
CA PHE A 195 14.25 -4.90 -6.60
C PHE A 195 13.00 -4.43 -7.34
N LEU A 196 12.92 -4.68 -8.66
CA LEU A 196 11.77 -4.21 -9.44
C LEU A 196 10.46 -4.87 -9.02
N ASP A 197 10.49 -6.15 -8.63
CA ASP A 197 9.30 -6.86 -8.14
C ASP A 197 8.84 -6.28 -6.80
N ARG A 198 9.75 -6.05 -5.86
CA ARG A 198 9.43 -5.39 -4.59
C ARG A 198 8.80 -4.00 -4.79
N VAL A 199 9.36 -3.19 -5.69
CA VAL A 199 8.80 -1.85 -5.97
C VAL A 199 7.40 -1.95 -6.58
N LEU A 200 7.13 -2.92 -7.45
CA LEU A 200 5.80 -3.16 -7.99
C LEU A 200 4.79 -3.56 -6.90
N GLU A 201 5.20 -4.41 -5.96
CA GLU A 201 4.38 -4.79 -4.80
C GLU A 201 4.10 -3.59 -3.88
N GLU A 202 5.10 -2.76 -3.61
CA GLU A 202 4.97 -1.54 -2.80
C GLU A 202 4.05 -0.50 -3.45
N LEU A 203 4.14 -0.33 -4.77
CA LEU A 203 3.23 0.52 -5.54
C LEU A 203 1.80 -0.02 -5.50
N ALA A 204 1.63 -1.33 -5.69
CA ALA A 204 0.31 -1.98 -5.62
C ALA A 204 -0.32 -1.86 -4.23
N ALA A 205 0.46 -1.98 -3.16
CA ALA A 205 0.01 -1.76 -1.78
C ALA A 205 -0.51 -0.32 -1.55
N LYS A 206 -0.03 0.65 -2.35
CA LYS A 206 -0.53 2.03 -2.35
C LYS A 206 -1.63 2.28 -3.38
N GLY A 207 -2.14 1.23 -4.02
CA GLY A 207 -3.20 1.31 -5.02
C GLY A 207 -2.73 1.91 -6.36
N VAL A 208 -1.44 1.77 -6.67
CA VAL A 208 -0.85 2.12 -7.97
C VAL A 208 -0.47 0.83 -8.69
N THR A 209 -1.23 0.48 -9.72
CA THR A 209 -1.12 -0.80 -10.43
C THR A 209 -0.89 -0.60 -11.93
N GLN A 210 -0.67 -1.68 -12.66
CA GLN A 210 -0.51 -1.60 -14.12
C GLN A 210 -1.75 -1.04 -14.84
N GLU A 211 -2.93 -1.10 -14.23
CA GLU A 211 -4.15 -0.48 -14.75
C GLU A 211 -4.00 1.05 -14.88
N ASP A 212 -3.16 1.65 -14.05
CA ASP A 212 -2.90 3.10 -14.06
C ASP A 212 -1.95 3.54 -15.19
N LEU A 213 -1.32 2.61 -15.92
CA LEU A 213 -0.40 2.93 -17.02
C LEU A 213 -1.07 3.70 -18.17
N CYS A 214 -2.39 3.56 -18.34
CA CYS A 214 -3.15 4.35 -19.32
C CYS A 214 -3.14 5.86 -19.02
N GLN A 215 -2.84 6.27 -17.77
CA GLN A 215 -2.79 7.67 -17.34
C GLN A 215 -1.46 8.36 -17.71
N VAL A 216 -0.42 7.60 -18.08
CA VAL A 216 0.93 8.13 -18.34
C VAL A 216 1.48 7.63 -19.66
N SER A 217 1.75 8.56 -20.58
CA SER A 217 2.38 8.23 -21.87
C SER A 217 3.76 7.60 -21.69
N GLU A 218 4.17 6.77 -22.64
CA GLU A 218 5.54 6.25 -22.70
C GLU A 218 6.58 7.34 -22.94
N ASP A 219 6.21 8.42 -23.61
CA ASP A 219 7.07 9.58 -23.93
C ASP A 219 7.53 10.38 -22.70
N ILE A 220 7.00 10.06 -21.51
CA ILE A 220 7.45 10.69 -20.27
C ILE A 220 8.91 10.32 -19.95
N ILE A 221 9.41 9.21 -20.48
CA ILE A 221 10.79 8.74 -20.33
C ILE A 221 11.59 9.32 -21.51
N LYS A 222 12.17 10.48 -21.30
CA LYS A 222 12.95 11.25 -22.30
C LYS A 222 14.34 10.68 -22.57
#